data_6d123333273de827e931365588ab6e88
#
_entry.id   6d123333273de827e931365588ab6e88
#
_cell.length_a   1.000
_cell.length_b   1.000
_cell.length_c   1.000
_cell.angle_alpha   90.00
_cell.angle_beta   90.00
_cell.angle_gamma   90.00
#
_symmetry.space_group_name_H-M   'P 1'
#
loop_
_entity.id
_entity.type
_entity.pdbx_description
1 polymer ?
#
loop_
_entity_poly.entity_id
_entity_poly.type
_entity_poly.pdbx_seq_one_letter_code
_entity_poly.pdbx_strand_id
1 'polypeptide(L)'
;MAKEVIMPKFGFTQEESEIMEWLKKEGETVEKGDPIATVSTDKLSMEIEAPESGILAGVRFRAGDIVPVTKIIAFILQPGESLPEVKDSTEPGPASGKVVIKEPIVGGIATPIALRMIQDAGIAADAIQGSGGNGKITKTDVEEYLARQKASETTGKIAATPAARRIANESDTDLASIPGSGPKGRIQEADVRKVASKIPQPISMHTLTEVTRIPLKGMRRIIAENMARSWHEAPHMTLQVDVDMSAAKTLRELSARKFDNVIQKFTYTALLTKVVAWALVGHPKMNSRLEENEIVLLPYVHMGVAVAVSEGLIVPVIRNADQKTIYQISDELKNTAERARANKLVPDDLEGGTFTISNLGMYGIDRFTAIINPPQAAILAVGNIVDRFVPDENKNPVLKPIMTVTASADHRVVDGAEVAEFLADVKKGLESPGVMFL
;
A
#
# COMPACT_ATOMS: atom_id res chain seq x y z
N MET A 1 14.38 44.40 -10.61
CA MET A 1 13.00 43.97 -10.92
C MET A 1 12.80 42.60 -10.31
N ALA A 2 11.70 42.39 -9.59
CA ALA A 2 11.37 41.11 -8.98
C ALA A 2 11.43 40.01 -10.04
N LYS A 3 12.18 38.92 -9.78
CA LYS A 3 12.33 37.80 -10.68
C LYS A 3 11.30 36.73 -10.35
N GLU A 4 10.54 36.32 -11.34
CA GLU A 4 9.51 35.29 -11.19
C GLU A 4 10.15 33.90 -11.11
N VAL A 5 9.71 33.10 -10.13
CA VAL A 5 9.98 31.67 -10.07
C VAL A 5 8.75 30.96 -10.62
N ILE A 6 8.89 30.32 -11.75
CA ILE A 6 7.79 29.62 -12.44
C ILE A 6 7.92 28.11 -12.25
N MET A 7 6.80 27.39 -12.27
CA MET A 7 6.78 25.94 -12.28
C MET A 7 7.42 25.43 -13.60
N PRO A 8 8.60 24.78 -13.55
CA PRO A 8 9.27 24.36 -14.77
C PRO A 8 8.59 23.14 -15.40
N LYS A 9 8.79 22.97 -16.70
CA LYS A 9 8.33 21.81 -17.44
C LYS A 9 9.49 20.82 -17.61
N PHE A 10 9.42 19.68 -16.91
CA PHE A 10 10.48 18.66 -16.93
C PHE A 10 10.24 17.55 -17.97
N GLY A 11 9.08 17.51 -18.66
CA GLY A 11 8.75 16.53 -19.70
C GLY A 11 7.81 17.09 -20.77
N PHE A 12 7.81 16.47 -21.96
CA PHE A 12 7.04 16.96 -23.13
C PHE A 12 5.52 16.93 -22.90
N THR A 13 5.01 15.97 -22.13
CA THR A 13 3.58 15.76 -21.86
C THR A 13 3.11 16.29 -20.50
N GLN A 14 4.00 16.92 -19.74
CA GLN A 14 3.68 17.40 -18.40
C GLN A 14 2.85 18.68 -18.44
N GLU A 15 1.68 18.68 -17.80
CA GLU A 15 0.79 19.83 -17.69
C GLU A 15 0.77 20.45 -16.28
N GLU A 16 1.10 19.67 -15.24
CA GLU A 16 1.11 20.10 -13.84
C GLU A 16 2.16 19.35 -13.01
N SER A 17 2.53 19.89 -11.84
CA SER A 17 3.44 19.26 -10.86
C SER A 17 2.96 19.53 -9.44
N GLU A 18 3.20 18.60 -8.52
CA GLU A 18 2.94 18.76 -7.10
C GLU A 18 4.19 19.29 -6.38
N ILE A 19 4.04 20.36 -5.58
CA ILE A 19 5.11 20.85 -4.70
C ILE A 19 5.20 19.91 -3.50
N MET A 20 6.30 19.15 -3.39
CA MET A 20 6.51 18.21 -2.28
C MET A 20 6.91 18.94 -1.01
N GLU A 21 7.92 19.80 -1.12
CA GLU A 21 8.49 20.54 0.00
C GLU A 21 9.17 21.83 -0.47
N TRP A 22 9.09 22.90 0.35
CA TRP A 22 9.89 24.08 0.19
C TRP A 22 11.18 23.94 0.99
N LEU A 23 12.31 23.97 0.32
CA LEU A 23 13.65 23.85 0.93
C LEU A 23 14.12 25.16 1.55
N LYS A 24 13.54 26.29 1.11
CA LYS A 24 13.80 27.64 1.63
C LYS A 24 12.49 28.27 2.09
N LYS A 25 12.56 29.05 3.17
CA LYS A 25 11.39 29.77 3.73
C LYS A 25 11.25 31.15 3.10
N GLU A 26 10.02 31.66 3.09
CA GLU A 26 9.76 33.03 2.67
C GLU A 26 10.54 34.03 3.54
N GLY A 27 11.26 34.94 2.91
CA GLY A 27 12.19 35.89 3.56
C GLY A 27 13.64 35.40 3.63
N GLU A 28 13.94 34.17 3.21
CA GLU A 28 15.30 33.62 3.21
C GLU A 28 16.11 34.08 1.99
N THR A 29 17.40 34.34 2.17
CA THR A 29 18.28 34.68 1.07
C THR A 29 18.69 33.45 0.30
N VAL A 30 18.65 33.52 -1.03
CA VAL A 30 19.01 32.44 -1.97
C VAL A 30 20.05 32.95 -2.95
N GLU A 31 20.96 32.08 -3.37
CA GLU A 31 21.90 32.34 -4.45
C GLU A 31 21.36 31.70 -5.75
N LYS A 32 21.80 32.24 -6.89
CA LYS A 32 21.44 31.66 -8.20
C LYS A 32 21.90 30.20 -8.29
N GLY A 33 20.96 29.28 -8.57
CA GLY A 33 21.19 27.83 -8.61
C GLY A 33 20.92 27.10 -7.31
N ASP A 34 20.59 27.81 -6.21
CA ASP A 34 20.20 27.16 -4.97
C ASP A 34 18.86 26.42 -5.14
N PRO A 35 18.72 25.20 -4.61
CA PRO A 35 17.44 24.50 -4.60
C PRO A 35 16.49 25.18 -3.62
N ILE A 36 15.31 25.60 -4.11
CA ILE A 36 14.31 26.35 -3.34
C ILE A 36 13.06 25.52 -3.01
N ALA A 37 12.72 24.56 -3.87
CA ALA A 37 11.60 23.66 -3.64
C ALA A 37 11.83 22.32 -4.35
N THR A 38 11.29 21.25 -3.79
CA THR A 38 11.22 19.94 -4.43
C THR A 38 9.81 19.73 -5.00
N VAL A 39 9.71 19.35 -6.27
CA VAL A 39 8.45 19.04 -6.94
C VAL A 39 8.44 17.60 -7.43
N SER A 40 7.27 16.98 -7.39
CA SER A 40 7.05 15.65 -7.94
C SER A 40 6.47 15.78 -9.34
N THR A 41 7.11 15.12 -10.29
CA THR A 41 6.54 14.83 -11.60
C THR A 41 5.94 13.43 -11.58
N ASP A 42 5.25 13.04 -12.63
CA ASP A 42 4.65 11.70 -12.78
C ASP A 42 5.65 10.53 -12.56
N LYS A 43 6.97 10.81 -12.67
CA LYS A 43 8.00 9.76 -12.62
C LYS A 43 9.18 10.04 -11.70
N LEU A 44 9.44 11.28 -11.33
CA LEU A 44 10.65 11.67 -10.58
C LEU A 44 10.37 12.90 -9.68
N SER A 45 11.07 12.96 -8.55
CA SER A 45 11.18 14.19 -7.75
C SER A 45 12.33 15.03 -8.29
N MET A 46 12.06 16.30 -8.58
CA MET A 46 13.04 17.25 -9.13
C MET A 46 13.09 18.49 -8.24
N GLU A 47 14.25 19.12 -8.19
CA GLU A 47 14.44 20.37 -7.45
C GLU A 47 14.26 21.57 -8.39
N ILE A 48 13.58 22.61 -7.89
CA ILE A 48 13.47 23.90 -8.56
C ILE A 48 14.59 24.77 -8.02
N GLU A 49 15.44 25.26 -8.92
CA GLU A 49 16.56 26.15 -8.59
C GLU A 49 16.16 27.61 -8.67
N ALA A 50 16.80 28.44 -7.86
CA ALA A 50 16.64 29.89 -7.89
C ALA A 50 17.21 30.49 -9.22
N PRO A 51 16.41 31.19 -10.02
CA PRO A 51 16.87 31.77 -11.28
C PRO A 51 17.86 32.95 -11.12
N GLU A 52 17.83 33.63 -9.95
CA GLU A 52 18.75 34.72 -9.58
C GLU A 52 18.98 34.74 -8.06
N SER A 53 20.04 35.43 -7.62
CA SER A 53 20.31 35.63 -6.20
C SER A 53 19.42 36.76 -5.65
N GLY A 54 18.87 36.59 -4.43
CA GLY A 54 17.99 37.57 -3.79
C GLY A 54 17.25 36.97 -2.58
N ILE A 55 16.12 37.55 -2.25
CA ILE A 55 15.28 37.10 -1.12
C ILE A 55 14.02 36.42 -1.68
N LEU A 56 13.75 35.22 -1.25
CA LEU A 56 12.52 34.47 -1.63
C LEU A 56 11.30 35.14 -1.00
N ALA A 57 10.33 35.55 -1.81
CA ALA A 57 9.14 36.25 -1.33
C ALA A 57 7.88 35.88 -2.16
N GLY A 58 6.70 36.13 -1.60
CA GLY A 58 5.42 35.92 -2.29
C GLY A 58 5.19 34.47 -2.69
N VAL A 59 5.47 33.54 -1.81
CA VAL A 59 5.17 32.11 -2.00
C VAL A 59 3.67 31.90 -2.09
N ARG A 60 3.19 31.43 -3.25
CA ARG A 60 1.74 31.35 -3.57
C ARG A 60 1.11 29.99 -3.30
N PHE A 61 1.91 28.94 -3.30
CA PHE A 61 1.45 27.55 -3.15
C PHE A 61 2.15 26.88 -1.99
N ARG A 62 1.46 25.98 -1.32
CA ARG A 62 2.00 25.24 -0.17
C ARG A 62 2.51 23.87 -0.61
N ALA A 63 3.28 23.21 0.25
CA ALA A 63 3.59 21.80 0.08
C ALA A 63 2.31 20.97 0.01
N GLY A 64 2.21 20.11 -1.02
CA GLY A 64 1.04 19.33 -1.37
C GLY A 64 0.10 19.97 -2.39
N ASP A 65 0.35 21.19 -2.86
CA ASP A 65 -0.45 21.83 -3.90
C ASP A 65 0.02 21.40 -5.31
N ILE A 66 -0.96 21.14 -6.18
CA ILE A 66 -0.72 20.80 -7.59
C ILE A 66 -0.78 22.10 -8.38
N VAL A 67 0.27 22.41 -9.11
CA VAL A 67 0.45 23.66 -9.83
C VAL A 67 0.69 23.39 -11.31
N PRO A 68 -0.09 24.02 -12.22
CA PRO A 68 0.18 23.92 -13.66
C PRO A 68 1.58 24.43 -14.01
N VAL A 69 2.23 23.78 -14.99
CA VAL A 69 3.52 24.26 -15.53
C VAL A 69 3.39 25.70 -16.05
N THR A 70 4.46 26.46 -15.99
CA THR A 70 4.53 27.89 -16.35
C THR A 70 3.80 28.87 -15.40
N LYS A 71 3.11 28.41 -14.34
CA LYS A 71 2.57 29.28 -13.30
C LYS A 71 3.65 29.82 -12.39
N ILE A 72 3.48 31.06 -11.93
CA ILE A 72 4.38 31.71 -10.97
C ILE A 72 4.11 31.14 -9.59
N ILE A 73 5.11 30.54 -8.97
CA ILE A 73 5.04 29.90 -7.64
C ILE A 73 5.61 30.78 -6.52
N ALA A 74 6.58 31.63 -6.83
CA ALA A 74 7.20 32.58 -5.91
C ALA A 74 7.92 33.70 -6.68
N PHE A 75 8.48 34.66 -5.97
CA PHE A 75 9.34 35.72 -6.48
C PHE A 75 10.69 35.74 -5.75
N ILE A 76 11.72 36.21 -6.46
CA ILE A 76 13.00 36.57 -5.85
C ILE A 76 13.16 38.07 -5.97
N LEU A 77 13.28 38.75 -4.82
CA LEU A 77 13.40 40.20 -4.69
C LEU A 77 14.84 40.61 -4.42
N GLN A 78 15.26 41.71 -5.02
CA GLN A 78 16.50 42.37 -4.61
C GLN A 78 16.28 43.24 -3.34
N PRO A 79 17.31 43.49 -2.52
CA PRO A 79 17.15 44.31 -1.33
C PRO A 79 16.56 45.68 -1.67
N GLY A 80 15.36 45.97 -1.12
CA GLY A 80 14.62 47.22 -1.33
C GLY A 80 13.54 47.21 -2.39
N GLU A 81 13.25 46.06 -3.02
CA GLU A 81 12.15 45.90 -3.96
C GLU A 81 10.86 45.44 -3.24
N SER A 82 9.71 45.93 -3.72
CA SER A 82 8.40 45.49 -3.26
C SER A 82 7.80 44.42 -4.20
N LEU A 83 6.98 43.54 -3.67
CA LEU A 83 6.24 42.52 -4.43
C LEU A 83 5.37 43.20 -5.53
N PRO A 84 5.44 42.73 -6.79
CA PRO A 84 4.58 43.23 -7.86
C PRO A 84 3.12 42.79 -7.61
N GLU A 85 2.15 43.73 -7.76
CA GLU A 85 0.73 43.41 -7.80
C GLU A 85 0.39 42.71 -9.13
N VAL A 86 0.32 41.36 -9.10
CA VAL A 86 -0.15 40.57 -10.24
C VAL A 86 -1.66 40.35 -10.07
N LYS A 87 -2.47 40.91 -10.95
CA LYS A 87 -3.90 40.63 -11.04
C LYS A 87 -4.09 39.22 -11.59
N ASP A 88 -4.36 38.27 -10.71
CA ASP A 88 -4.80 36.92 -11.08
C ASP A 88 -6.29 36.94 -11.42
N SER A 89 -6.59 36.62 -12.66
CA SER A 89 -7.96 36.30 -13.13
C SER A 89 -8.15 34.79 -13.04
N THR A 90 -8.51 34.30 -11.85
CA THR A 90 -9.23 33.01 -11.70
C THR A 90 -9.83 32.95 -10.29
N GLU A 91 -11.15 32.81 -10.23
CA GLU A 91 -11.94 32.76 -9.00
C GLU A 91 -11.54 31.60 -8.09
N PRO A 92 -11.53 31.78 -6.76
CA PRO A 92 -11.31 30.69 -5.83
C PRO A 92 -12.59 29.89 -5.61
N GLY A 93 -12.49 28.57 -5.77
CA GLY A 93 -13.50 27.64 -5.26
C GLY A 93 -13.66 27.76 -3.73
N PRO A 94 -14.79 27.30 -3.16
CA PRO A 94 -15.26 27.75 -1.86
C PRO A 94 -14.31 27.39 -0.72
N ALA A 95 -13.94 28.40 0.02
CA ALA A 95 -13.16 28.33 1.24
C ALA A 95 -13.85 27.44 2.29
N SER A 96 -13.20 26.37 2.67
CA SER A 96 -13.54 25.61 3.88
C SER A 96 -13.15 26.44 5.11
N GLY A 97 -14.13 26.61 6.00
CA GLY A 97 -14.09 27.53 7.12
C GLY A 97 -12.88 27.39 8.04
N LYS A 98 -12.38 28.53 8.45
CA LYS A 98 -11.45 28.70 9.56
C LYS A 98 -12.03 28.06 10.83
N VAL A 99 -11.47 26.94 11.27
CA VAL A 99 -11.59 26.51 12.66
C VAL A 99 -10.56 27.33 13.43
N VAL A 100 -11.07 28.33 14.13
CA VAL A 100 -10.31 29.08 15.15
C VAL A 100 -10.12 28.09 16.30
N ILE A 101 -8.90 27.59 16.47
CA ILE A 101 -8.50 26.91 17.71
C ILE A 101 -8.36 28.00 18.75
N LYS A 102 -9.39 28.14 19.61
CA LYS A 102 -9.26 28.90 20.85
C LYS A 102 -8.29 28.14 21.73
N GLU A 103 -7.18 28.79 22.05
CA GLU A 103 -6.35 28.39 23.21
C GLU A 103 -7.26 28.26 24.45
N PRO A 104 -7.08 27.21 25.28
CA PRO A 104 -7.86 27.09 26.49
C PRO A 104 -7.49 28.23 27.44
N ILE A 105 -8.47 29.08 27.74
CA ILE A 105 -8.38 30.09 28.79
C ILE A 105 -8.31 29.33 30.12
N VAL A 106 -7.10 29.04 30.59
CA VAL A 106 -6.84 28.48 31.93
C VAL A 106 -6.79 29.65 32.92
N GLY A 107 -7.94 30.25 33.14
CA GLY A 107 -8.07 31.33 34.09
C GLY A 107 -9.51 31.42 34.60
N GLY A 108 -9.90 30.60 35.57
CA GLY A 108 -11.23 30.70 36.21
C GLY A 108 -11.79 29.42 36.80
N ILE A 109 -11.24 28.25 36.52
CA ILE A 109 -11.81 26.94 36.90
C ILE A 109 -11.26 26.44 38.26
N ALA A 110 -10.09 26.90 38.72
CA ALA A 110 -9.46 26.48 39.96
C ALA A 110 -8.76 27.63 40.68
N THR A 111 -8.55 27.49 41.97
CA THR A 111 -7.73 28.44 42.74
C THR A 111 -6.24 28.28 42.39
N PRO A 112 -5.38 29.35 42.52
CA PRO A 112 -3.97 29.28 42.13
C PRO A 112 -3.19 28.14 42.81
N ILE A 113 -3.55 27.77 44.02
CA ILE A 113 -2.96 26.67 44.80
C ILE A 113 -3.43 25.32 44.23
N ALA A 114 -4.73 25.18 43.92
CA ALA A 114 -5.29 23.97 43.30
C ALA A 114 -4.71 23.70 41.93
N LEU A 115 -4.52 24.75 41.10
CA LEU A 115 -3.89 24.64 39.78
C LEU A 115 -2.45 24.09 39.86
N ARG A 116 -1.68 24.57 40.86
CA ARG A 116 -0.30 24.09 41.04
C ARG A 116 -0.27 22.63 41.48
N MET A 117 -1.18 22.21 42.35
CA MET A 117 -1.29 20.83 42.81
C MET A 117 -1.77 19.89 41.71
N ILE A 118 -2.66 20.35 40.83
CA ILE A 118 -3.13 19.60 39.66
C ILE A 118 -1.98 19.40 38.65
N GLN A 119 -1.17 20.44 38.42
CA GLN A 119 0.01 20.36 37.54
C GLN A 119 1.10 19.46 38.12
N ASP A 120 1.42 19.59 39.40
CA ASP A 120 2.44 18.77 40.08
C ASP A 120 2.05 17.29 40.16
N ALA A 121 0.76 16.98 40.21
CA ALA A 121 0.21 15.63 40.26
C ALA A 121 -0.12 15.03 38.88
N GLY A 122 0.01 15.81 37.76
CA GLY A 122 -0.28 15.36 36.40
C GLY A 122 -1.74 14.97 36.16
N ILE A 123 -2.70 15.61 36.84
CA ILE A 123 -4.13 15.29 36.78
C ILE A 123 -4.84 16.26 35.83
N ALA A 124 -5.80 15.77 35.06
CA ALA A 124 -6.66 16.61 34.21
C ALA A 124 -7.68 17.35 35.10
N ALA A 125 -7.82 18.67 34.98
CA ALA A 125 -8.66 19.51 35.82
C ALA A 125 -10.16 19.18 35.72
N ASP A 126 -10.60 18.60 34.61
CA ASP A 126 -11.97 18.12 34.34
C ASP A 126 -12.34 16.83 35.13
N ALA A 127 -11.34 16.11 35.66
CA ALA A 127 -11.55 14.94 36.51
C ALA A 127 -11.93 15.28 37.95
N ILE A 128 -11.86 16.56 38.37
CA ILE A 128 -12.09 17.00 39.73
C ILE A 128 -13.33 17.91 39.80
N GLN A 129 -14.31 17.53 40.60
CA GLN A 129 -15.51 18.34 40.84
C GLN A 129 -15.19 19.44 41.85
N GLY A 130 -15.26 20.73 41.45
CA GLY A 130 -14.97 21.85 42.32
C GLY A 130 -16.09 22.16 43.32
N SER A 131 -15.75 22.33 44.60
CA SER A 131 -16.68 22.69 45.69
C SER A 131 -16.69 24.18 46.03
N GLY A 132 -15.80 24.96 45.43
CA GLY A 132 -15.69 26.40 45.68
C GLY A 132 -16.76 27.25 45.02
N GLY A 133 -16.84 28.53 45.40
CA GLY A 133 -17.79 29.50 44.85
C GLY A 133 -17.72 29.54 43.30
N ASN A 134 -18.87 29.47 42.62
CA ASN A 134 -19.03 29.34 41.18
C ASN A 134 -18.40 28.05 40.58
N GLY A 135 -18.35 26.94 41.35
CA GLY A 135 -17.83 25.66 40.85
C GLY A 135 -16.31 25.60 40.72
N LYS A 136 -15.56 26.49 41.35
CA LYS A 136 -14.09 26.50 41.30
C LYS A 136 -13.49 25.34 42.11
N ILE A 137 -12.50 24.69 41.54
CA ILE A 137 -11.72 23.65 42.22
C ILE A 137 -10.84 24.30 43.30
N THR A 138 -10.99 23.83 44.53
CA THR A 138 -10.20 24.29 45.67
C THR A 138 -9.08 23.31 45.99
N LYS A 139 -8.15 23.72 46.89
CA LYS A 139 -7.08 22.84 47.39
C LYS A 139 -7.63 21.55 47.99
N THR A 140 -8.74 21.65 48.75
CA THR A 140 -9.38 20.53 49.44
C THR A 140 -9.93 19.50 48.45
N ASP A 141 -10.49 19.93 47.30
CA ASP A 141 -11.02 19.06 46.29
C ASP A 141 -9.91 18.22 45.64
N VAL A 142 -8.72 18.80 45.41
CA VAL A 142 -7.56 18.09 44.89
C VAL A 142 -7.01 17.09 45.91
N GLU A 143 -6.96 17.47 47.20
CA GLU A 143 -6.50 16.58 48.28
C GLU A 143 -7.44 15.40 48.45
N GLU A 144 -8.78 15.62 48.43
CA GLU A 144 -9.77 14.54 48.48
C GLU A 144 -9.70 13.61 47.25
N TYR A 145 -9.49 14.16 46.08
CA TYR A 145 -9.34 13.35 44.85
C TYR A 145 -8.10 12.45 44.95
N LEU A 146 -6.96 12.99 45.39
CA LEU A 146 -5.74 12.22 45.62
C LEU A 146 -5.86 11.17 46.71
N ALA A 147 -6.61 11.49 47.77
CA ALA A 147 -6.89 10.53 48.86
C ALA A 147 -7.79 9.38 48.40
N ARG A 148 -8.77 9.64 47.50
CA ARG A 148 -9.63 8.60 46.91
C ARG A 148 -8.82 7.70 45.95
N GLN A 149 -7.92 8.25 45.17
CA GLN A 149 -7.01 7.44 44.34
C GLN A 149 -6.09 6.54 45.17
N LYS A 150 -5.51 7.06 46.25
CA LYS A 150 -4.70 6.26 47.18
C LYS A 150 -5.51 5.21 47.97
N ALA A 151 -6.78 5.46 48.25
CA ALA A 151 -7.67 4.50 48.89
C ALA A 151 -8.08 3.35 47.93
N SER A 152 -8.19 3.60 46.65
CA SER A 152 -8.45 2.54 45.63
C SER A 152 -7.25 1.62 45.40
N GLU A 153 -6.03 2.07 45.67
CA GLU A 153 -4.81 1.26 45.61
C GLU A 153 -4.62 0.32 46.81
N THR A 154 -5.39 0.54 47.90
CA THR A 154 -5.23 -0.20 49.19
C THR A 154 -6.30 -1.26 49.45
N THR A 155 -7.23 -1.51 48.55
CA THR A 155 -8.24 -2.57 48.72
C THR A 155 -7.67 -3.94 48.29
N GLY A 156 -7.24 -4.70 49.32
CA GLY A 156 -7.12 -6.15 49.30
C GLY A 156 -6.11 -6.77 48.32
N LYS A 157 -4.93 -7.16 48.80
CA LYS A 157 -4.05 -8.07 48.09
C LYS A 157 -4.80 -9.37 47.77
N ILE A 158 -5.34 -9.46 46.56
CA ILE A 158 -5.98 -10.68 46.05
C ILE A 158 -4.94 -11.80 46.07
N ALA A 159 -5.23 -12.90 46.77
CA ALA A 159 -4.35 -14.04 46.88
C ALA A 159 -4.32 -14.82 45.57
N ALA A 160 -3.35 -14.51 44.71
CA ALA A 160 -3.13 -15.16 43.41
C ALA A 160 -1.67 -15.62 43.26
N THR A 161 -1.44 -16.70 42.52
CA THR A 161 -0.10 -17.15 42.18
C THR A 161 0.58 -16.19 41.16
N PRO A 162 1.93 -16.11 41.12
CA PRO A 162 2.63 -15.29 40.12
C PRO A 162 2.24 -15.63 38.67
N ALA A 163 2.01 -16.91 38.36
CA ALA A 163 1.55 -17.36 37.06
C ALA A 163 0.11 -16.88 36.78
N ALA A 164 -0.79 -16.94 37.74
CA ALA A 164 -2.16 -16.42 37.59
C ALA A 164 -2.19 -14.91 37.31
N ARG A 165 -1.34 -14.13 37.99
CA ARG A 165 -1.22 -12.67 37.74
C ARG A 165 -0.72 -12.37 36.35
N ARG A 166 0.28 -13.12 35.86
CA ARG A 166 0.82 -12.94 34.50
C ARG A 166 -0.25 -13.19 33.46
N ILE A 167 -0.97 -14.32 33.55
CA ILE A 167 -2.00 -14.66 32.57
C ILE A 167 -3.21 -13.71 32.66
N ALA A 168 -3.59 -13.27 33.87
CA ALA A 168 -4.65 -12.28 34.02
C ALA A 168 -4.29 -10.95 33.30
N ASN A 169 -3.04 -10.48 33.43
CA ASN A 169 -2.55 -9.30 32.72
C ASN A 169 -2.48 -9.52 31.20
N GLU A 170 -2.06 -10.71 30.74
CA GLU A 170 -2.01 -11.06 29.31
C GLU A 170 -3.40 -11.15 28.67
N SER A 171 -4.42 -11.54 29.45
CA SER A 171 -5.81 -11.72 28.99
C SER A 171 -6.77 -10.62 29.45
N ASP A 172 -6.26 -9.51 29.98
CA ASP A 172 -7.04 -8.37 30.52
C ASP A 172 -8.22 -8.81 31.42
N THR A 173 -7.96 -9.80 32.27
CA THR A 173 -9.00 -10.40 33.15
C THR A 173 -8.81 -9.93 34.56
N ASP A 174 -9.87 -9.36 35.17
CA ASP A 174 -9.84 -8.91 36.55
C ASP A 174 -9.83 -10.10 37.54
N LEU A 175 -8.73 -10.21 38.28
CA LEU A 175 -8.53 -11.25 39.28
C LEU A 175 -9.58 -11.20 40.42
N ALA A 176 -10.20 -10.03 40.66
CA ALA A 176 -11.23 -9.91 41.70
C ALA A 176 -12.52 -10.69 41.37
N SER A 177 -12.77 -10.94 40.10
CA SER A 177 -13.94 -11.66 39.58
C SER A 177 -13.77 -13.19 39.54
N ILE A 178 -12.57 -13.71 39.86
CA ILE A 178 -12.25 -15.14 39.69
C ILE A 178 -12.24 -15.85 41.04
N PRO A 179 -13.10 -16.86 41.28
CA PRO A 179 -13.01 -17.69 42.47
C PRO A 179 -11.76 -18.58 42.41
N GLY A 180 -10.88 -18.44 43.42
CA GLY A 180 -9.63 -19.22 43.48
C GLY A 180 -9.87 -20.66 43.95
N SER A 181 -9.36 -21.64 43.21
CA SER A 181 -9.45 -23.09 43.54
C SER A 181 -8.29 -23.60 44.41
N GLY A 182 -7.29 -22.77 44.68
CA GLY A 182 -6.11 -23.17 45.46
C GLY A 182 -6.28 -23.10 46.96
N PRO A 183 -5.29 -23.57 47.77
CA PRO A 183 -5.32 -23.54 49.23
C PRO A 183 -5.58 -22.14 49.76
N LYS A 184 -6.53 -22.02 50.70
CA LYS A 184 -7.02 -20.75 51.28
C LYS A 184 -7.62 -19.78 50.28
N GLY A 185 -8.30 -20.28 49.22
CA GLY A 185 -8.94 -19.44 48.19
C GLY A 185 -7.97 -18.75 47.25
N ARG A 186 -6.73 -19.20 47.10
CA ARG A 186 -5.72 -18.61 46.21
C ARG A 186 -6.06 -18.90 44.75
N ILE A 187 -6.08 -17.88 43.90
CA ILE A 187 -6.32 -18.00 42.46
C ILE A 187 -5.11 -18.64 41.79
N GLN A 188 -5.35 -19.73 41.08
CA GLN A 188 -4.34 -20.46 40.31
C GLN A 188 -4.42 -20.11 38.83
N GLU A 189 -3.37 -20.44 38.08
CA GLU A 189 -3.32 -20.26 36.62
C GLU A 189 -4.52 -20.90 35.88
N ALA A 190 -4.90 -22.10 36.28
CA ALA A 190 -6.04 -22.83 35.71
C ALA A 190 -7.38 -22.11 35.88
N ASP A 191 -7.56 -21.37 36.98
CA ASP A 191 -8.80 -20.60 37.23
C ASP A 191 -8.90 -19.42 36.24
N VAL A 192 -7.81 -18.71 36.03
CA VAL A 192 -7.75 -17.60 35.08
C VAL A 192 -7.98 -18.09 33.65
N ARG A 193 -7.30 -19.17 33.22
CA ARG A 193 -7.50 -19.77 31.89
C ARG A 193 -8.93 -20.21 31.64
N LYS A 194 -9.60 -20.75 32.65
CA LYS A 194 -10.99 -21.22 32.58
C LYS A 194 -12.01 -20.08 32.41
N VAL A 195 -11.70 -18.90 32.93
CA VAL A 195 -12.51 -17.68 32.75
C VAL A 195 -12.16 -17.01 31.43
N ALA A 196 -10.87 -16.86 31.10
CA ALA A 196 -10.40 -16.28 29.86
C ALA A 196 -10.91 -17.05 28.61
N SER A 197 -11.05 -18.39 28.70
CA SER A 197 -11.59 -19.20 27.61
C SER A 197 -13.12 -19.12 27.46
N LYS A 198 -13.84 -18.56 28.44
CA LYS A 198 -15.31 -18.39 28.41
C LYS A 198 -15.77 -17.02 27.93
N ILE A 199 -14.87 -16.04 27.90
CA ILE A 199 -15.16 -14.73 27.35
C ILE A 199 -14.86 -14.80 25.86
N PRO A 200 -15.86 -14.77 24.95
CA PRO A 200 -15.58 -14.54 23.53
C PRO A 200 -14.84 -13.20 23.50
N GLN A 201 -13.59 -13.19 23.03
CA GLN A 201 -12.91 -11.92 22.77
C GLN A 201 -13.82 -11.12 21.85
N PRO A 202 -14.26 -9.92 22.23
CA PRO A 202 -14.95 -9.08 21.28
C PRO A 202 -13.97 -8.89 20.13
N ILE A 203 -14.38 -9.33 18.94
CA ILE A 203 -13.71 -8.94 17.71
C ILE A 203 -13.64 -7.43 17.81
N SER A 204 -12.44 -6.89 17.97
CA SER A 204 -12.22 -5.44 17.95
C SER A 204 -12.61 -4.99 16.54
N MET A 205 -13.90 -4.77 16.34
CA MET A 205 -14.37 -3.97 15.25
C MET A 205 -13.79 -2.58 15.52
N HIS A 206 -12.77 -2.20 14.77
CA HIS A 206 -12.42 -0.80 14.63
C HIS A 206 -13.64 -0.12 14.03
N THR A 207 -14.57 0.27 14.87
CA THR A 207 -15.66 1.16 14.50
C THR A 207 -15.01 2.48 14.17
N LEU A 208 -14.92 2.79 12.86
CA LEU A 208 -14.64 4.13 12.42
C LEU A 208 -15.79 5.00 12.95
N THR A 209 -15.56 5.73 14.01
CA THR A 209 -16.54 6.62 14.63
C THR A 209 -16.72 7.91 13.85
N GLU A 210 -15.79 8.21 12.92
CA GLU A 210 -15.81 9.38 12.07
C GLU A 210 -15.45 9.01 10.62
N VAL A 211 -15.95 9.78 9.66
CA VAL A 211 -15.63 9.63 8.25
C VAL A 211 -14.16 10.01 8.03
N THR A 212 -13.31 9.04 7.77
CA THR A 212 -11.91 9.27 7.43
C THR A 212 -11.79 9.48 5.92
N ARG A 213 -11.23 10.62 5.50
CA ARG A 213 -10.95 10.93 4.10
C ARG A 213 -9.46 10.74 3.84
N ILE A 214 -9.12 9.82 2.93
CA ILE A 214 -7.74 9.57 2.50
C ILE A 214 -7.58 10.14 1.10
N PRO A 215 -6.78 11.20 0.90
CA PRO A 215 -6.56 11.77 -0.43
C PRO A 215 -5.75 10.81 -1.28
N LEU A 216 -6.08 10.72 -2.57
CA LEU A 216 -5.29 9.98 -3.55
C LEU A 216 -4.04 10.81 -3.89
N LYS A 217 -2.87 10.38 -3.41
CA LYS A 217 -1.58 11.04 -3.65
C LYS A 217 -0.54 10.04 -4.14
N GLY A 218 0.50 10.56 -4.81
CA GLY A 218 1.65 9.77 -5.26
C GLY A 218 1.25 8.51 -6.04
N MET A 219 1.88 7.38 -5.76
CA MET A 219 1.65 6.10 -6.45
C MET A 219 0.17 5.70 -6.53
N ARG A 220 -0.62 5.92 -5.46
CA ARG A 220 -2.05 5.55 -5.44
C ARG A 220 -2.88 6.34 -6.46
N ARG A 221 -2.54 7.62 -6.69
CA ARG A 221 -3.20 8.45 -7.72
C ARG A 221 -2.90 7.90 -9.11
N ILE A 222 -1.62 7.62 -9.41
CA ILE A 222 -1.19 7.06 -10.71
C ILE A 222 -1.88 5.71 -10.99
N ILE A 223 -1.93 4.83 -10.00
CA ILE A 223 -2.64 3.55 -10.12
C ILE A 223 -4.12 3.78 -10.45
N ALA A 224 -4.79 4.71 -9.75
CA ALA A 224 -6.21 4.99 -9.96
C ALA A 224 -6.46 5.50 -11.38
N GLU A 225 -5.65 6.42 -11.88
CA GLU A 225 -5.75 6.99 -13.23
C GLU A 225 -5.49 5.92 -14.31
N ASN A 226 -4.44 5.11 -14.16
CA ASN A 226 -4.11 4.04 -15.10
C ASN A 226 -5.19 2.95 -15.14
N MET A 227 -5.71 2.53 -13.98
CA MET A 227 -6.78 1.51 -13.94
C MET A 227 -8.10 2.03 -14.49
N ALA A 228 -8.46 3.29 -14.20
CA ALA A 228 -9.64 3.92 -14.79
C ALA A 228 -9.51 4.03 -16.30
N ARG A 229 -8.36 4.50 -16.81
CA ARG A 229 -8.08 4.58 -18.24
C ARG A 229 -8.19 3.22 -18.90
N SER A 230 -7.52 2.19 -18.37
CA SER A 230 -7.59 0.83 -18.90
C SER A 230 -9.00 0.30 -19.01
N TRP A 231 -9.80 0.51 -17.96
CA TRP A 231 -11.19 0.03 -17.92
C TRP A 231 -12.11 0.74 -18.92
N HIS A 232 -11.89 2.03 -19.16
CA HIS A 232 -12.69 2.82 -20.10
C HIS A 232 -12.25 2.63 -21.55
N GLU A 233 -10.97 2.48 -21.83
CA GLU A 233 -10.45 2.44 -23.19
C GLU A 233 -10.48 1.02 -23.78
N ALA A 234 -10.12 0.00 -23.00
CA ALA A 234 -10.02 -1.37 -23.48
C ALA A 234 -11.31 -2.17 -23.20
N PRO A 235 -12.05 -2.62 -24.24
CA PRO A 235 -13.12 -3.58 -24.06
C PRO A 235 -12.56 -4.92 -23.59
N HIS A 236 -12.59 -5.16 -22.27
CA HIS A 236 -12.03 -6.39 -21.68
C HIS A 236 -12.85 -7.60 -22.05
N MET A 237 -12.23 -8.52 -22.76
CA MET A 237 -12.75 -9.88 -22.96
C MET A 237 -12.02 -10.83 -22.03
N THR A 238 -12.75 -11.69 -21.33
CA THR A 238 -12.18 -12.58 -20.33
C THR A 238 -12.54 -14.04 -20.63
N LEU A 239 -11.51 -14.88 -20.73
CA LEU A 239 -11.64 -16.33 -20.84
C LEU A 239 -10.87 -17.02 -19.71
N GLN A 240 -11.35 -18.19 -19.28
CA GLN A 240 -10.71 -18.96 -18.22
C GLN A 240 -10.67 -20.44 -18.54
N VAL A 241 -9.65 -21.12 -18.03
CA VAL A 241 -9.45 -22.55 -18.19
C VAL A 241 -8.92 -23.15 -16.89
N ASP A 242 -9.38 -24.35 -16.59
CA ASP A 242 -8.84 -25.16 -15.49
C ASP A 242 -7.66 -26.00 -16.01
N VAL A 243 -6.59 -26.02 -15.23
CA VAL A 243 -5.30 -26.66 -15.53
C VAL A 243 -4.99 -27.72 -14.48
N ASP A 244 -4.67 -28.93 -14.91
CA ASP A 244 -4.17 -30.00 -14.03
C ASP A 244 -2.69 -29.76 -13.70
N MET A 245 -2.40 -29.41 -12.46
CA MET A 245 -1.04 -29.08 -11.99
C MET A 245 -0.22 -30.31 -11.55
N SER A 246 -0.69 -31.54 -11.80
CA SER A 246 0.00 -32.78 -11.37
C SER A 246 1.41 -32.88 -11.94
N ALA A 247 1.59 -32.64 -13.23
CA ALA A 247 2.90 -32.67 -13.88
C ALA A 247 3.82 -31.54 -13.40
N ALA A 248 3.28 -30.31 -13.25
CA ALA A 248 3.99 -29.17 -12.71
C ALA A 248 4.46 -29.40 -11.25
N LYS A 249 3.61 -30.04 -10.43
CA LYS A 249 3.95 -30.43 -9.05
C LYS A 249 5.08 -31.47 -9.05
N THR A 250 4.97 -32.51 -9.86
CA THR A 250 6.00 -33.54 -10.00
C THR A 250 7.33 -32.94 -10.47
N LEU A 251 7.32 -32.08 -11.47
CA LEU A 251 8.52 -31.40 -11.97
C LEU A 251 9.21 -30.58 -10.86
N ARG A 252 8.43 -29.84 -10.07
CA ARG A 252 8.94 -29.07 -8.94
C ARG A 252 9.53 -29.93 -7.84
N GLU A 253 8.91 -31.06 -7.52
CA GLU A 253 9.41 -32.03 -6.52
C GLU A 253 10.70 -32.72 -6.98
N LEU A 254 10.78 -33.12 -8.26
CA LEU A 254 11.98 -33.71 -8.84
C LEU A 254 13.15 -32.72 -8.85
N SER A 255 12.91 -31.47 -9.19
CA SER A 255 13.95 -30.43 -9.16
C SER A 255 14.50 -30.24 -7.74
N ALA A 256 13.63 -30.25 -6.72
CA ALA A 256 14.02 -30.12 -5.33
C ALA A 256 14.93 -31.27 -4.82
N ARG A 257 14.61 -32.51 -5.19
CA ARG A 257 15.38 -33.69 -4.77
C ARG A 257 16.76 -33.78 -5.44
N LYS A 258 16.86 -33.38 -6.70
CA LYS A 258 18.09 -33.56 -7.51
C LYS A 258 19.19 -32.56 -7.17
N PHE A 259 18.85 -31.42 -6.54
CA PHE A 259 19.74 -30.29 -6.42
C PHE A 259 19.82 -29.70 -5.01
N ASP A 260 19.61 -30.52 -3.98
CA ASP A 260 19.55 -30.10 -2.57
C ASP A 260 20.76 -29.28 -2.11
N ASN A 261 21.93 -29.44 -2.76
CA ASN A 261 23.17 -28.76 -2.39
C ASN A 261 23.55 -27.56 -3.29
N VAL A 262 22.89 -27.33 -4.42
CA VAL A 262 23.36 -26.34 -5.43
C VAL A 262 22.27 -25.44 -6.00
N ILE A 263 20.99 -25.82 -6.00
CA ILE A 263 19.96 -25.09 -6.75
C ILE A 263 18.74 -24.79 -5.89
N GLN A 264 18.34 -23.51 -5.94
CA GLN A 264 17.10 -23.04 -5.32
C GLN A 264 15.89 -23.72 -5.98
N LYS A 265 14.94 -24.15 -5.14
CA LYS A 265 13.64 -24.65 -5.63
C LYS A 265 12.95 -23.53 -6.41
N PHE A 266 12.60 -23.74 -7.68
CA PHE A 266 11.81 -22.77 -8.41
C PHE A 266 10.38 -22.70 -7.86
N THR A 267 9.78 -21.52 -7.98
CA THR A 267 8.39 -21.28 -7.55
C THR A 267 7.41 -21.62 -8.68
N TYR A 268 6.14 -21.90 -8.33
CA TYR A 268 5.09 -22.04 -9.36
C TYR A 268 4.95 -20.76 -10.20
N THR A 269 5.15 -19.59 -9.61
CA THR A 269 5.15 -18.32 -10.35
C THR A 269 6.26 -18.28 -11.41
N ALA A 270 7.46 -18.79 -11.09
CA ALA A 270 8.55 -18.87 -12.07
C ALA A 270 8.24 -19.84 -13.23
N LEU A 271 7.65 -21.00 -12.92
CA LEU A 271 7.19 -21.93 -13.95
C LEU A 271 6.10 -21.32 -14.82
N LEU A 272 5.09 -20.69 -14.21
CA LEU A 272 4.05 -19.96 -14.92
C LEU A 272 4.63 -18.88 -15.83
N THR A 273 5.54 -18.06 -15.31
CA THR A 273 6.19 -17.01 -16.09
C THR A 273 6.92 -17.59 -17.31
N LYS A 274 7.61 -18.72 -17.15
CA LYS A 274 8.29 -19.39 -18.27
C LYS A 274 7.32 -19.97 -19.28
N VAL A 275 6.26 -20.65 -18.84
CA VAL A 275 5.25 -21.24 -19.74
C VAL A 275 4.50 -20.16 -20.50
N VAL A 276 4.10 -19.07 -19.82
CA VAL A 276 3.41 -17.94 -20.46
C VAL A 276 4.34 -17.25 -21.46
N ALA A 277 5.60 -17.02 -21.10
CA ALA A 277 6.56 -16.42 -22.02
C ALA A 277 6.80 -17.29 -23.26
N TRP A 278 6.84 -18.62 -23.11
CA TRP A 278 6.92 -19.56 -24.23
C TRP A 278 5.66 -19.49 -25.11
N ALA A 279 4.47 -19.49 -24.53
CA ALA A 279 3.22 -19.39 -25.27
C ALA A 279 3.11 -18.06 -26.05
N LEU A 280 3.53 -16.94 -25.45
CA LEU A 280 3.49 -15.62 -26.10
C LEU A 280 4.33 -15.52 -27.38
N VAL A 281 5.39 -16.30 -27.49
CA VAL A 281 6.18 -16.38 -28.75
C VAL A 281 5.33 -16.93 -29.92
N GLY A 282 4.41 -17.86 -29.64
CA GLY A 282 3.48 -18.40 -30.63
C GLY A 282 2.24 -17.51 -30.88
N HIS A 283 1.98 -16.55 -29.97
CA HIS A 283 0.78 -15.71 -29.99
C HIS A 283 1.14 -14.20 -29.97
N PRO A 284 1.74 -13.65 -31.03
CA PRO A 284 2.33 -12.30 -31.02
C PRO A 284 1.32 -11.18 -30.76
N LYS A 285 0.04 -11.33 -31.08
CA LYS A 285 -0.99 -10.34 -30.76
C LYS A 285 -1.28 -10.28 -29.24
N MET A 286 -1.13 -11.39 -28.49
CA MET A 286 -1.21 -11.38 -27.04
C MET A 286 -0.02 -10.63 -26.42
N ASN A 287 1.12 -10.50 -27.14
CA ASN A 287 2.32 -9.77 -26.74
C ASN A 287 2.46 -8.48 -27.55
N SER A 288 1.42 -7.66 -27.55
CA SER A 288 1.34 -6.44 -28.34
C SER A 288 0.78 -5.28 -27.54
N ARG A 289 0.68 -4.13 -28.17
CA ARG A 289 0.00 -2.94 -27.66
C ARG A 289 -0.72 -2.20 -28.79
N LEU A 290 -1.78 -1.49 -28.44
CA LEU A 290 -2.48 -0.62 -29.38
C LEU A 290 -1.88 0.79 -29.25
N GLU A 291 -1.34 1.32 -30.35
CA GLU A 291 -0.86 2.71 -30.47
C GLU A 291 -1.72 3.41 -31.50
N GLU A 292 -2.42 4.45 -31.09
CA GLU A 292 -3.39 5.18 -31.94
C GLU A 292 -4.34 4.22 -32.67
N ASN A 293 -4.05 3.87 -33.92
CA ASN A 293 -4.84 2.96 -34.76
C ASN A 293 -4.02 1.75 -35.28
N GLU A 294 -2.86 1.47 -34.66
CA GLU A 294 -1.98 0.39 -35.10
C GLU A 294 -1.72 -0.62 -33.98
N ILE A 295 -1.78 -1.91 -34.30
CA ILE A 295 -1.38 -2.99 -33.39
C ILE A 295 0.14 -3.17 -33.55
N VAL A 296 0.89 -2.83 -32.51
CA VAL A 296 2.34 -2.95 -32.47
C VAL A 296 2.74 -4.27 -31.84
N LEU A 297 3.20 -5.22 -32.67
CA LEU A 297 3.72 -6.51 -32.23
C LEU A 297 5.14 -6.34 -31.68
N LEU A 298 5.41 -6.88 -30.49
CA LEU A 298 6.69 -6.73 -29.81
C LEU A 298 7.56 -7.97 -30.01
N PRO A 299 8.83 -7.81 -30.50
CA PRO A 299 9.70 -8.96 -30.84
C PRO A 299 10.38 -9.60 -29.62
N TYR A 300 10.07 -9.14 -28.40
CA TYR A 300 10.62 -9.59 -27.13
C TYR A 300 9.50 -9.83 -26.13
N VAL A 301 9.73 -10.71 -25.17
CA VAL A 301 8.75 -11.02 -24.11
C VAL A 301 9.27 -10.53 -22.78
N HIS A 302 8.71 -9.41 -22.29
CA HIS A 302 9.03 -8.80 -21.00
C HIS A 302 7.87 -9.00 -20.04
N MET A 303 8.06 -9.91 -19.08
CA MET A 303 6.98 -10.35 -18.19
C MET A 303 6.85 -9.46 -16.95
N GLY A 304 5.78 -8.70 -16.87
CA GLY A 304 5.36 -8.06 -15.61
C GLY A 304 4.80 -9.09 -14.64
N VAL A 305 5.24 -9.06 -13.40
CA VAL A 305 4.69 -9.93 -12.34
C VAL A 305 4.23 -9.08 -11.17
N ALA A 306 2.92 -9.09 -10.92
CA ALA A 306 2.34 -8.26 -9.87
C ALA A 306 2.83 -8.65 -8.47
N VAL A 307 3.32 -7.68 -7.70
CA VAL A 307 3.81 -7.83 -6.32
C VAL A 307 3.06 -6.86 -5.41
N ALA A 308 2.47 -7.40 -4.35
CA ALA A 308 1.83 -6.59 -3.31
C ALA A 308 2.89 -5.94 -2.41
N VAL A 309 2.75 -4.64 -2.20
CA VAL A 309 3.54 -3.82 -1.28
C VAL A 309 2.62 -3.07 -0.31
N SER A 310 3.18 -2.46 0.75
CA SER A 310 2.40 -1.74 1.77
C SER A 310 1.49 -0.66 1.18
N GLU A 311 1.95 0.03 0.14
CA GLU A 311 1.22 1.16 -0.47
C GLU A 311 0.33 0.78 -1.66
N GLY A 312 0.34 -0.49 -2.08
CA GLY A 312 -0.49 -0.97 -3.19
C GLY A 312 0.05 -2.17 -3.94
N LEU A 313 -0.06 -2.14 -5.25
CA LEU A 313 0.41 -3.18 -6.17
C LEU A 313 1.38 -2.56 -7.16
N ILE A 314 2.55 -3.17 -7.33
CA ILE A 314 3.52 -2.79 -8.36
C ILE A 314 3.80 -3.99 -9.26
N VAL A 315 4.21 -3.71 -10.50
CA VAL A 315 4.40 -4.73 -11.53
C VAL A 315 5.83 -4.66 -12.07
N PRO A 316 6.81 -5.20 -11.34
CA PRO A 316 8.17 -5.30 -11.85
C PRO A 316 8.27 -6.24 -13.05
N VAL A 317 9.27 -6.00 -13.90
CA VAL A 317 9.42 -6.60 -15.22
C VAL A 317 10.62 -7.53 -15.28
N ILE A 318 10.40 -8.78 -15.66
CA ILE A 318 11.43 -9.76 -16.02
C ILE A 318 11.66 -9.69 -17.53
N ARG A 319 12.78 -9.10 -17.93
CA ARG A 319 13.09 -8.88 -19.35
C ARG A 319 13.49 -10.17 -20.06
N ASN A 320 13.09 -10.34 -21.33
CA ASN A 320 13.41 -11.50 -22.18
C ASN A 320 13.14 -12.85 -21.48
N ALA A 321 11.96 -13.00 -20.89
CA ALA A 321 11.59 -14.18 -20.11
C ALA A 321 11.52 -15.46 -20.98
N ASP A 322 11.24 -15.32 -22.26
CA ASP A 322 11.26 -16.38 -23.27
C ASP A 322 12.65 -17.02 -23.40
N GLN A 323 13.73 -16.24 -23.28
CA GLN A 323 15.11 -16.69 -23.41
C GLN A 323 15.73 -17.20 -22.09
N LYS A 324 15.11 -16.93 -20.96
CA LYS A 324 15.61 -17.32 -19.64
C LYS A 324 15.17 -18.72 -19.23
N THR A 325 16.03 -19.39 -18.46
CA THR A 325 15.68 -20.64 -17.77
C THR A 325 14.71 -20.37 -16.60
N ILE A 326 13.97 -21.38 -16.16
CA ILE A 326 13.07 -21.28 -14.99
C ILE A 326 13.83 -20.82 -13.74
N TYR A 327 15.09 -21.25 -13.58
CA TYR A 327 15.93 -20.87 -12.43
C TYR A 327 16.31 -19.39 -12.47
N GLN A 328 16.74 -18.88 -13.63
CA GLN A 328 17.03 -17.45 -13.81
C GLN A 328 15.80 -16.59 -13.51
N ILE A 329 14.63 -16.99 -14.04
CA ILE A 329 13.36 -16.32 -13.73
C ILE A 329 13.06 -16.38 -12.24
N SER A 330 13.27 -17.53 -11.57
CA SER A 330 13.01 -17.69 -10.14
C SER A 330 13.88 -16.79 -9.28
N ASP A 331 15.16 -16.67 -9.61
CA ASP A 331 16.12 -15.83 -8.89
C ASP A 331 15.81 -14.33 -9.10
N GLU A 332 15.48 -13.93 -10.34
CA GLU A 332 15.08 -12.56 -10.62
C GLU A 332 13.78 -12.19 -9.92
N LEU A 333 12.76 -13.05 -9.96
CA LEU A 333 11.50 -12.83 -9.25
C LEU A 333 11.72 -12.65 -7.75
N LYS A 334 12.57 -13.48 -7.13
CA LYS A 334 12.89 -13.38 -5.71
C LYS A 334 13.58 -12.04 -5.40
N ASN A 335 14.66 -11.73 -6.11
CA ASN A 335 15.42 -10.49 -5.94
C ASN A 335 14.52 -9.25 -6.12
N THR A 336 13.74 -9.24 -7.19
CA THR A 336 12.86 -8.11 -7.52
C THR A 336 11.74 -7.96 -6.49
N ALA A 337 11.15 -9.07 -6.00
CA ALA A 337 10.14 -9.02 -4.95
C ALA A 337 10.72 -8.52 -3.60
N GLU A 338 11.96 -8.88 -3.26
CA GLU A 338 12.65 -8.37 -2.08
C GLU A 338 12.92 -6.86 -2.19
N ARG A 339 13.41 -6.38 -3.35
CA ARG A 339 13.61 -4.94 -3.62
C ARG A 339 12.30 -4.17 -3.61
N ALA A 340 11.24 -4.75 -4.15
CA ALA A 340 9.90 -4.19 -4.15
C ALA A 340 9.40 -3.91 -2.73
N ARG A 341 9.44 -4.92 -1.86
CA ARG A 341 9.02 -4.79 -0.45
C ARG A 341 9.90 -3.84 0.36
N ALA A 342 11.16 -3.70 -0.02
CA ALA A 342 12.11 -2.78 0.59
C ALA A 342 12.05 -1.35 0.00
N ASN A 343 11.12 -1.07 -0.93
CA ASN A 343 11.01 0.19 -1.68
C ASN A 343 12.34 0.60 -2.37
N LYS A 344 13.03 -0.39 -2.98
CA LYS A 344 14.33 -0.22 -3.64
C LYS A 344 14.29 -0.53 -5.14
N LEU A 345 13.11 -0.54 -5.74
CA LEU A 345 12.98 -0.64 -7.19
C LEU A 345 13.38 0.68 -7.85
N VAL A 346 13.99 0.57 -9.02
CA VAL A 346 14.29 1.72 -9.88
C VAL A 346 13.27 1.77 -11.03
N PRO A 347 13.06 2.92 -11.69
CA PRO A 347 12.09 3.05 -12.78
C PRO A 347 12.27 2.00 -13.88
N ASP A 348 13.50 1.64 -14.23
CA ASP A 348 13.79 0.60 -15.23
C ASP A 348 13.27 -0.80 -14.85
N ASP A 349 13.09 -1.07 -13.56
CA ASP A 349 12.47 -2.32 -13.09
C ASP A 349 10.95 -2.40 -13.38
N LEU A 350 10.30 -1.27 -13.64
CA LEU A 350 8.84 -1.16 -13.76
C LEU A 350 8.38 -0.89 -15.19
N GLU A 351 9.30 -0.49 -16.08
CA GLU A 351 9.00 -0.05 -17.44
C GLU A 351 9.26 -1.15 -18.48
N GLY A 352 8.56 -1.05 -19.61
CA GLY A 352 8.79 -1.90 -20.80
C GLY A 352 8.22 -3.30 -20.68
N GLY A 353 7.35 -3.59 -19.70
CA GLY A 353 6.61 -4.85 -19.64
C GLY A 353 5.65 -5.02 -20.83
N THR A 354 5.62 -6.22 -21.41
CA THR A 354 4.79 -6.51 -22.60
C THR A 354 3.56 -7.34 -22.28
N PHE A 355 3.58 -8.07 -21.19
CA PHE A 355 2.49 -8.88 -20.68
C PHE A 355 2.58 -8.98 -19.14
N THR A 356 1.46 -9.07 -18.45
CA THR A 356 1.43 -9.11 -16.98
C THR A 356 0.83 -10.42 -16.46
N ILE A 357 1.43 -10.97 -15.39
CA ILE A 357 0.85 -12.05 -14.57
C ILE A 357 0.48 -11.48 -13.21
N SER A 358 -0.78 -11.67 -12.80
CA SER A 358 -1.26 -11.39 -11.46
C SER A 358 -1.62 -12.68 -10.74
N ASN A 359 -0.92 -13.01 -9.65
CA ASN A 359 -1.13 -14.26 -8.91
C ASN A 359 -1.71 -13.97 -7.52
N LEU A 360 -2.95 -14.38 -7.29
CA LEU A 360 -3.64 -14.29 -6.00
C LEU A 360 -3.88 -15.65 -5.33
N GLY A 361 -3.30 -16.73 -5.88
CA GLY A 361 -3.45 -18.07 -5.31
C GLY A 361 -2.97 -18.20 -3.87
N MET A 362 -1.92 -17.43 -3.48
CA MET A 362 -1.43 -17.41 -2.10
C MET A 362 -2.43 -16.84 -1.08
N TYR A 363 -3.44 -16.11 -1.55
CA TYR A 363 -4.52 -15.57 -0.71
C TYR A 363 -5.76 -16.46 -0.68
N GLY A 364 -5.70 -17.66 -1.29
CA GLY A 364 -6.80 -18.61 -1.34
C GLY A 364 -7.89 -18.24 -2.37
N ILE A 365 -7.58 -17.36 -3.33
CA ILE A 365 -8.51 -16.97 -4.40
C ILE A 365 -8.44 -18.01 -5.52
N ASP A 366 -9.55 -18.70 -5.78
CA ASP A 366 -9.60 -19.75 -6.81
C ASP A 366 -9.59 -19.19 -8.23
N ARG A 367 -10.27 -18.07 -8.46
CA ARG A 367 -10.37 -17.41 -9.77
C ARG A 367 -10.74 -15.94 -9.61
N PHE A 368 -10.24 -15.10 -10.50
CA PHE A 368 -10.59 -13.68 -10.56
C PHE A 368 -10.31 -13.12 -11.96
N THR A 369 -10.86 -11.95 -12.24
CA THR A 369 -10.61 -11.19 -13.47
C THR A 369 -9.67 -10.04 -13.14
N ALA A 370 -8.56 -9.92 -13.88
CA ALA A 370 -7.64 -8.81 -13.72
C ALA A 370 -7.91 -7.71 -14.76
N ILE A 371 -7.67 -6.45 -14.38
CA ILE A 371 -7.68 -5.30 -15.28
C ILE A 371 -6.35 -5.30 -16.03
N ILE A 372 -6.39 -5.06 -17.33
CA ILE A 372 -5.20 -5.00 -18.19
C ILE A 372 -4.31 -3.85 -17.72
N ASN A 373 -3.00 -4.10 -17.67
CA ASN A 373 -2.01 -3.09 -17.31
C ASN A 373 -1.57 -2.31 -18.57
N PRO A 374 -2.03 -1.06 -18.77
CA PRO A 374 -1.67 -0.31 -19.97
C PRO A 374 -0.15 -0.11 -20.10
N PRO A 375 0.41 -0.06 -21.32
CA PRO A 375 -0.22 -0.15 -22.63
C PRO A 375 -0.37 -1.59 -23.19
N GLN A 376 -0.24 -2.63 -22.35
CA GLN A 376 -0.28 -4.04 -22.77
C GLN A 376 -1.67 -4.43 -23.31
N ALA A 377 -1.70 -5.38 -24.25
CA ALA A 377 -2.96 -5.90 -24.81
C ALA A 377 -3.65 -6.94 -23.92
N ALA A 378 -2.94 -7.57 -22.99
CA ALA A 378 -3.51 -8.65 -22.17
C ALA A 378 -2.79 -8.83 -20.83
N ILE A 379 -3.49 -9.55 -19.92
CA ILE A 379 -3.02 -9.93 -18.58
C ILE A 379 -3.52 -11.33 -18.24
N LEU A 380 -2.73 -12.12 -17.50
CA LEU A 380 -3.12 -13.41 -16.96
C LEU A 380 -3.30 -13.36 -15.45
N ALA A 381 -4.50 -13.64 -14.98
CA ALA A 381 -4.83 -13.85 -13.58
C ALA A 381 -4.68 -15.34 -13.21
N VAL A 382 -4.02 -15.61 -12.09
CA VAL A 382 -3.69 -16.96 -11.64
C VAL A 382 -4.31 -17.22 -10.28
N GLY A 383 -5.14 -18.26 -10.19
CA GLY A 383 -5.80 -18.66 -8.97
C GLY A 383 -5.00 -19.63 -8.11
N ASN A 384 -5.63 -20.09 -7.05
CA ASN A 384 -5.08 -21.08 -6.12
C ASN A 384 -5.05 -22.49 -6.78
N ILE A 385 -4.12 -23.33 -6.31
CA ILE A 385 -4.10 -24.75 -6.64
C ILE A 385 -4.95 -25.48 -5.60
N VAL A 386 -6.08 -26.03 -6.03
CA VAL A 386 -7.06 -26.71 -5.16
C VAL A 386 -7.25 -28.14 -5.60
N ASP A 387 -7.24 -29.08 -4.67
CA ASP A 387 -7.56 -30.48 -4.97
C ASP A 387 -9.05 -30.60 -5.30
N ARG A 388 -9.35 -31.05 -6.54
CA ARG A 388 -10.71 -31.25 -7.05
C ARG A 388 -10.87 -32.67 -7.61
N PHE A 389 -12.08 -33.24 -7.44
CA PHE A 389 -12.43 -34.47 -8.14
C PHE A 389 -12.70 -34.16 -9.60
N VAL A 390 -11.95 -34.82 -10.48
CA VAL A 390 -12.13 -34.76 -11.93
C VAL A 390 -12.27 -36.20 -12.47
N PRO A 391 -13.04 -36.43 -13.55
CA PRO A 391 -13.14 -37.76 -14.13
C PRO A 391 -11.82 -38.18 -14.79
N ASP A 392 -11.40 -39.44 -14.59
CA ASP A 392 -10.34 -40.06 -15.37
C ASP A 392 -10.88 -40.52 -16.76
N GLU A 393 -10.04 -41.19 -17.55
CA GLU A 393 -10.40 -41.72 -18.87
C GLU A 393 -11.57 -42.74 -18.79
N ASN A 394 -11.70 -43.42 -17.65
CA ASN A 394 -12.79 -44.38 -17.37
C ASN A 394 -14.00 -43.74 -16.69
N LYS A 395 -14.02 -42.39 -16.55
CA LYS A 395 -15.05 -41.60 -15.84
C LYS A 395 -15.12 -41.86 -14.33
N ASN A 396 -14.09 -42.42 -13.72
CA ASN A 396 -13.99 -42.49 -12.26
C ASN A 396 -13.54 -41.17 -11.67
N PRO A 397 -14.01 -40.77 -10.47
CA PRO A 397 -13.55 -39.56 -9.81
C PRO A 397 -12.11 -39.74 -9.28
N VAL A 398 -11.19 -38.91 -9.76
CA VAL A 398 -9.81 -38.88 -9.32
C VAL A 398 -9.52 -37.48 -8.74
N LEU A 399 -8.85 -37.43 -7.59
CA LEU A 399 -8.46 -36.21 -6.95
C LEU A 399 -7.21 -35.66 -7.64
N LYS A 400 -7.30 -34.42 -8.17
CA LYS A 400 -6.21 -33.75 -8.87
C LYS A 400 -6.03 -32.32 -8.39
N PRO A 401 -4.79 -31.80 -8.35
CA PRO A 401 -4.54 -30.39 -8.07
C PRO A 401 -4.90 -29.55 -9.29
N ILE A 402 -5.97 -28.80 -9.20
CA ILE A 402 -6.50 -27.97 -10.30
C ILE A 402 -6.22 -26.49 -9.97
N MET A 403 -5.75 -25.76 -10.96
CA MET A 403 -5.56 -24.30 -10.91
C MET A 403 -6.38 -23.67 -12.03
N THR A 404 -7.11 -22.60 -11.71
CA THR A 404 -7.78 -21.82 -12.76
C THR A 404 -6.89 -20.65 -13.17
N VAL A 405 -6.66 -20.51 -14.48
CA VAL A 405 -6.05 -19.33 -15.09
C VAL A 405 -7.06 -18.56 -15.90
N THR A 406 -7.02 -17.24 -15.84
CA THR A 406 -7.97 -16.34 -16.49
C THR A 406 -7.19 -15.31 -17.29
N ALA A 407 -7.35 -15.27 -18.59
CA ALA A 407 -6.79 -14.23 -19.45
C ALA A 407 -7.83 -13.13 -19.67
N SER A 408 -7.45 -11.87 -19.44
CA SER A 408 -8.19 -10.69 -19.88
C SER A 408 -7.42 -10.05 -21.01
N ALA A 409 -8.08 -9.77 -22.14
CA ALA A 409 -7.46 -9.18 -23.33
C ALA A 409 -8.32 -8.03 -23.85
N ASP A 410 -7.64 -7.06 -24.50
CA ASP A 410 -8.28 -5.95 -25.20
C ASP A 410 -8.89 -6.47 -26.53
N HIS A 411 -10.23 -6.50 -26.60
CA HIS A 411 -10.94 -7.04 -27.77
C HIS A 411 -10.80 -6.17 -29.03
N ARG A 412 -10.16 -5.00 -28.94
CA ARG A 412 -9.77 -4.22 -30.12
C ARG A 412 -8.52 -4.79 -30.80
N VAL A 413 -7.72 -5.57 -30.08
CA VAL A 413 -6.42 -6.10 -30.52
C VAL A 413 -6.49 -7.60 -30.77
N VAL A 414 -7.19 -8.36 -29.91
CA VAL A 414 -7.19 -9.81 -29.90
C VAL A 414 -8.61 -10.36 -29.85
N ASP A 415 -8.92 -11.31 -30.73
CA ASP A 415 -10.22 -11.99 -30.77
C ASP A 415 -10.29 -13.18 -29.83
N GLY A 416 -11.52 -13.63 -29.52
CA GLY A 416 -11.77 -14.74 -28.58
C GLY A 416 -11.08 -16.04 -28.95
N ALA A 417 -11.00 -16.37 -30.22
CA ALA A 417 -10.32 -17.58 -30.71
C ALA A 417 -8.80 -17.52 -30.37
N GLU A 418 -8.15 -16.40 -30.63
CA GLU A 418 -6.71 -16.21 -30.36
C GLU A 418 -6.40 -16.31 -28.84
N VAL A 419 -7.25 -15.73 -27.99
CA VAL A 419 -7.11 -15.88 -26.54
C VAL A 419 -7.32 -17.33 -26.09
N ALA A 420 -8.28 -18.04 -26.70
CA ALA A 420 -8.53 -19.45 -26.39
C ALA A 420 -7.36 -20.35 -26.80
N GLU A 421 -6.77 -20.13 -27.99
CA GLU A 421 -5.57 -20.83 -28.46
C GLU A 421 -4.37 -20.56 -27.54
N PHE A 422 -4.12 -19.30 -27.16
CA PHE A 422 -3.10 -18.95 -26.19
C PHE A 422 -3.30 -19.67 -24.84
N LEU A 423 -4.52 -19.67 -24.30
CA LEU A 423 -4.82 -20.39 -23.05
C LEU A 423 -4.66 -21.91 -23.19
N ALA A 424 -4.97 -22.48 -24.36
CA ALA A 424 -4.76 -23.91 -24.64
C ALA A 424 -3.25 -24.25 -24.61
N ASP A 425 -2.40 -23.41 -25.16
CA ASP A 425 -0.94 -23.60 -25.10
C ASP A 425 -0.39 -23.39 -23.68
N VAL A 426 -0.85 -22.39 -22.94
CA VAL A 426 -0.51 -22.21 -21.52
C VAL A 426 -0.91 -23.46 -20.70
N LYS A 427 -2.14 -23.97 -20.91
CA LYS A 427 -2.61 -25.20 -20.28
C LYS A 427 -1.70 -26.38 -20.64
N LYS A 428 -1.43 -26.58 -21.91
CA LYS A 428 -0.55 -27.65 -22.41
C LYS A 428 0.86 -27.56 -21.82
N GLY A 429 1.42 -26.36 -21.74
CA GLY A 429 2.74 -26.14 -21.16
C GLY A 429 2.82 -26.44 -19.66
N LEU A 430 1.73 -26.25 -18.93
CA LEU A 430 1.65 -26.58 -17.50
C LEU A 430 1.34 -28.05 -17.23
N GLU A 431 0.45 -28.65 -18.02
CA GLU A 431 0.08 -30.08 -17.93
C GLU A 431 1.15 -31.01 -18.48
N SER A 432 1.99 -30.52 -19.41
CA SER A 432 3.05 -31.28 -20.05
C SER A 432 4.29 -30.39 -20.26
N PRO A 433 5.04 -30.01 -19.23
CA PRO A 433 6.13 -29.03 -19.33
C PRO A 433 7.22 -29.40 -20.35
N GLY A 434 7.33 -30.68 -20.74
CA GLY A 434 8.26 -31.15 -21.74
C GLY A 434 8.05 -30.56 -23.14
N VAL A 435 6.84 -30.08 -23.47
CA VAL A 435 6.53 -29.49 -24.79
C VAL A 435 7.30 -28.20 -25.06
N MET A 436 7.75 -27.50 -24.03
CA MET A 436 8.56 -26.29 -24.19
C MET A 436 9.98 -26.53 -24.74
N PHE A 437 10.39 -27.79 -24.86
CA PHE A 437 11.72 -28.19 -25.36
C PHE A 437 11.63 -28.86 -26.75
N LEU A 438 10.43 -28.95 -27.32
CA LEU A 438 10.19 -29.47 -28.65
C LEU A 438 10.08 -28.35 -29.69
#